data_ce5c3717b1a7a9b5760cb3ea76976ca2
#
_entry.id   ce5c3717b1a7a9b5760cb3ea76976ca2
#
_cell.length_a   1.000
_cell.length_b   1.000
_cell.length_c   1.000
_cell.angle_alpha   90.00
_cell.angle_beta   90.00
_cell.angle_gamma   90.00
#
_symmetry.space_group_name_H-M   'P 1'
#
loop_
_entity.id
_entity.type
_entity.pdbx_description
1 polymer ?
#
loop_
_entity_poly.entity_id
_entity_poly.type
_entity_poly.pdbx_seq_one_letter_code
_entity_poly.pdbx_strand_id
1 'polypeptide(L)'
;SQRTPRLARDGKNMANDNKKNQVNSIFQLIKKSPNLLLVKIGKTTHQSLETLRKELGKSNSKIKVIKNTLFEKTINKIALKDKIYKEFKKQISPLKETTALVTLSDKWNEGLKVLYLFTKKDVSISFKSAILDKKIYDAEKSIQIAQLPSREELLGKIIGSMKNPMSKFVYALKFNTNKLVYILKQKSSN
;
A
#
# COMPACT_ATOMS: atom_id res chain seq x y z
N SER A 1 43.86 -45.16 -2.99
CA SER A 1 42.52 -44.78 -2.51
C SER A 1 42.41 -43.23 -2.51
N GLN A 2 41.91 -42.64 -3.63
CA GLN A 2 41.69 -41.22 -3.73
C GLN A 2 40.18 -40.94 -3.51
N ARG A 3 39.88 -40.31 -2.36
CA ARG A 3 38.55 -39.81 -2.02
C ARG A 3 38.28 -38.53 -2.79
N THR A 4 37.23 -38.56 -3.56
CA THR A 4 36.72 -37.41 -4.31
C THR A 4 35.80 -36.51 -3.46
N PRO A 5 36.21 -35.29 -3.06
CA PRO A 5 35.36 -34.38 -2.27
C PRO A 5 34.79 -33.22 -3.10
N ARG A 6 34.52 -33.40 -4.40
CA ARG A 6 34.08 -32.28 -5.27
C ARG A 6 32.58 -31.98 -5.26
N LEU A 7 31.71 -32.99 -5.16
CA LEU A 7 30.24 -32.82 -5.29
C LEU A 7 29.57 -32.00 -4.17
N ALA A 8 30.11 -32.03 -2.95
CA ALA A 8 29.50 -31.28 -1.83
C ALA A 8 29.81 -29.79 -1.81
N ARG A 9 30.88 -29.33 -2.47
CA ARG A 9 31.26 -27.92 -2.56
C ARG A 9 30.44 -27.18 -3.62
N ASP A 10 30.12 -27.83 -4.72
CA ASP A 10 29.37 -27.19 -5.83
C ASP A 10 27.92 -26.94 -5.46
N GLY A 11 27.25 -27.84 -4.74
CA GLY A 11 25.91 -27.63 -4.24
C GLY A 11 25.79 -26.46 -3.23
N LYS A 12 26.83 -26.23 -2.40
CA LYS A 12 26.85 -25.14 -1.44
C LYS A 12 27.09 -23.77 -2.10
N ASN A 13 27.87 -23.74 -3.17
CA ASN A 13 28.10 -22.56 -3.99
C ASN A 13 26.87 -22.18 -4.80
N MET A 14 26.21 -23.12 -5.48
CA MET A 14 24.93 -22.90 -6.20
C MET A 14 23.83 -22.38 -5.27
N ALA A 15 23.69 -22.95 -4.07
CA ALA A 15 22.70 -22.49 -3.10
C ALA A 15 23.00 -21.05 -2.61
N ASN A 16 24.25 -20.67 -2.55
CA ASN A 16 24.68 -19.32 -2.17
C ASN A 16 24.44 -18.31 -3.28
N ASP A 17 24.66 -18.71 -4.53
CA ASP A 17 24.44 -17.84 -5.69
C ASP A 17 22.96 -17.60 -5.97
N ASN A 18 22.11 -18.63 -5.78
CA ASN A 18 20.65 -18.45 -5.83
C ASN A 18 20.16 -17.47 -4.78
N LYS A 19 20.71 -17.50 -3.55
CA LYS A 19 20.38 -16.52 -2.51
C LYS A 19 20.85 -15.12 -2.86
N LYS A 20 22.04 -14.96 -3.43
CA LYS A 20 22.55 -13.67 -3.92
C LYS A 20 21.69 -13.10 -5.03
N ASN A 21 21.28 -13.95 -5.99
CA ASN A 21 20.40 -13.57 -7.08
C ASN A 21 19.02 -13.12 -6.58
N GLN A 22 18.46 -13.80 -5.56
CA GLN A 22 17.22 -13.38 -4.92
C GLN A 22 17.36 -12.03 -4.20
N VAL A 23 18.45 -11.81 -3.46
CA VAL A 23 18.73 -10.51 -2.81
C VAL A 23 18.87 -9.40 -3.87
N ASN A 24 19.56 -9.66 -4.96
CA ASN A 24 19.72 -8.68 -6.03
C ASN A 24 18.38 -8.38 -6.74
N SER A 25 17.54 -9.40 -6.96
CA SER A 25 16.22 -9.18 -7.55
C SER A 25 15.30 -8.36 -6.64
N ILE A 26 15.33 -8.59 -5.31
CA ILE A 26 14.56 -7.78 -4.34
C ILE A 26 15.13 -6.35 -4.31
N PHE A 27 16.44 -6.19 -4.33
CA PHE A 27 17.10 -4.89 -4.37
C PHE A 27 16.69 -4.07 -5.60
N GLN A 28 16.65 -4.70 -6.78
CA GLN A 28 16.20 -4.05 -8.01
C GLN A 28 14.72 -3.65 -7.95
N LEU A 29 13.86 -4.48 -7.36
CA LEU A 29 12.44 -4.17 -7.18
C LEU A 29 12.25 -2.95 -6.27
N ILE A 30 12.97 -2.91 -5.16
CA ILE A 30 12.92 -1.77 -4.22
C ILE A 30 13.44 -0.49 -4.89
N LYS A 31 14.47 -0.59 -5.72
CA LYS A 31 15.04 0.57 -6.40
C LYS A 31 14.14 1.11 -7.53
N LYS A 32 13.37 0.22 -8.18
CA LYS A 32 12.44 0.60 -9.26
C LYS A 32 11.16 1.26 -8.74
N SER A 33 10.72 0.91 -7.54
CA SER A 33 9.45 1.39 -6.98
C SER A 33 9.73 2.16 -5.69
N PRO A 34 9.47 3.48 -5.65
CA PRO A 34 9.69 4.28 -4.45
C PRO A 34 8.68 3.94 -3.34
N ASN A 35 7.54 3.36 -3.71
CA ASN A 35 6.45 3.02 -2.83
C ASN A 35 6.40 1.50 -2.57
N LEU A 36 6.54 1.12 -1.32
CA LEU A 36 6.61 -0.27 -0.87
C LEU A 36 5.61 -0.51 0.25
N LEU A 37 5.00 -1.68 0.22
CA LEU A 37 4.13 -2.12 1.29
C LEU A 37 4.53 -3.53 1.72
N LEU A 38 4.62 -3.75 3.02
CA LEU A 38 4.80 -5.06 3.63
C LEU A 38 3.47 -5.57 4.16
N VAL A 39 3.15 -6.77 3.73
CA VAL A 39 1.91 -7.45 4.09
C VAL A 39 2.27 -8.79 4.73
N LYS A 40 1.57 -9.13 5.81
CA LYS A 40 1.58 -10.47 6.40
C LYS A 40 0.66 -11.35 5.57
N ILE A 41 1.13 -12.52 5.21
CA ILE A 41 0.33 -13.58 4.60
C ILE A 41 0.22 -14.71 5.61
N GLY A 42 -1.00 -14.98 6.07
CA GLY A 42 -1.31 -16.11 6.90
C GLY A 42 -1.62 -17.37 6.07
N LYS A 43 -2.61 -18.12 6.49
CA LYS A 43 -3.09 -19.33 5.79
C LYS A 43 -4.01 -18.95 4.61
N THR A 44 -3.49 -18.25 3.60
CA THR A 44 -4.22 -17.92 2.36
C THR A 44 -4.13 -19.06 1.35
N THR A 45 -5.22 -19.29 0.61
CA THR A 45 -5.23 -20.26 -0.48
C THR A 45 -4.45 -19.73 -1.69
N HIS A 46 -3.93 -20.64 -2.49
CA HIS A 46 -3.21 -20.27 -3.71
C HIS A 46 -4.10 -19.49 -4.69
N GLN A 47 -5.39 -19.86 -4.77
CA GLN A 47 -6.37 -19.18 -5.61
C GLN A 47 -6.58 -17.72 -5.18
N SER A 48 -6.69 -17.45 -3.86
CA SER A 48 -6.82 -16.08 -3.34
C SER A 48 -5.60 -15.22 -3.67
N LEU A 49 -4.39 -15.80 -3.59
CA LEU A 49 -3.16 -15.08 -3.97
C LEU A 49 -3.09 -14.82 -5.48
N GLU A 50 -3.62 -15.71 -6.30
CA GLU A 50 -3.64 -15.52 -7.75
C GLU A 50 -4.64 -14.43 -8.16
N THR A 51 -5.83 -14.42 -7.57
CA THR A 51 -6.83 -13.36 -7.78
C THR A 51 -6.27 -11.99 -7.34
N LEU A 52 -5.61 -11.95 -6.20
CA LEU A 52 -4.94 -10.73 -5.71
C LEU A 52 -3.85 -10.25 -6.68
N ARG A 53 -3.04 -11.17 -7.24
CA ARG A 53 -2.03 -10.79 -8.25
C ARG A 53 -2.65 -10.22 -9.52
N LYS A 54 -3.77 -10.79 -9.98
CA LYS A 54 -4.50 -10.30 -11.15
C LYS A 54 -5.09 -8.91 -10.90
N GLU A 55 -5.69 -8.68 -9.73
CA GLU A 55 -6.24 -7.38 -9.34
C GLU A 55 -5.15 -6.30 -9.18
N LEU A 56 -4.05 -6.64 -8.51
CA LEU A 56 -2.90 -5.73 -8.36
C LEU A 56 -2.22 -5.45 -9.70
N GLY A 57 -2.21 -6.40 -10.62
CA GLY A 57 -1.69 -6.21 -11.97
C GLY A 57 -2.41 -5.10 -12.74
N LYS A 58 -3.73 -4.94 -12.53
CA LYS A 58 -4.54 -3.86 -13.15
C LYS A 58 -4.10 -2.46 -12.67
N SER A 59 -3.60 -2.36 -11.43
CA SER A 59 -3.08 -1.11 -10.85
C SER A 59 -1.56 -0.96 -10.97
N ASN A 60 -0.93 -1.69 -11.90
CA ASN A 60 0.53 -1.71 -12.09
C ASN A 60 1.34 -2.00 -10.81
N SER A 61 0.75 -2.72 -9.89
CA SER A 61 1.36 -3.14 -8.63
C SER A 61 1.73 -4.62 -8.68
N LYS A 62 2.82 -4.99 -8.02
CA LYS A 62 3.30 -6.39 -8.00
C LYS A 62 3.46 -6.88 -6.58
N ILE A 63 2.99 -8.09 -6.31
CA ILE A 63 3.19 -8.76 -5.04
C ILE A 63 4.20 -9.91 -5.19
N LYS A 64 5.17 -9.97 -4.30
CA LYS A 64 6.17 -11.03 -4.21
C LYS A 64 6.34 -11.49 -2.78
N VAL A 65 6.10 -12.78 -2.54
CA VAL A 65 6.39 -13.40 -1.24
C VAL A 65 7.91 -13.52 -1.10
N ILE A 66 8.44 -13.11 0.04
CA ILE A 66 9.87 -13.06 0.31
C ILE A 66 10.20 -13.71 1.64
N LYS A 67 11.41 -14.28 1.73
CA LYS A 67 11.94 -14.77 3.00
C LYS A 67 12.43 -13.59 3.84
N ASN A 68 12.00 -13.49 5.08
CA ASN A 68 12.34 -12.39 5.99
C ASN A 68 13.85 -12.16 6.09
N THR A 69 14.65 -13.23 6.21
CA THR A 69 16.12 -13.12 6.31
C THR A 69 16.78 -12.53 5.06
N LEU A 70 16.23 -12.79 3.86
CA LEU A 70 16.75 -12.21 2.61
C LEU A 70 16.35 -10.75 2.48
N PHE A 71 15.14 -10.41 2.93
CA PHE A 71 14.66 -9.05 2.96
C PHE A 71 15.47 -8.19 3.92
N GLU A 72 15.75 -8.66 5.14
CA GLU A 72 16.60 -7.98 6.12
C GLU A 72 18.01 -7.71 5.56
N LYS A 73 18.61 -8.70 4.89
CA LYS A 73 19.89 -8.51 4.22
C LYS A 73 19.84 -7.45 3.13
N THR A 74 18.73 -7.40 2.40
CA THR A 74 18.53 -6.39 1.33
C THR A 74 18.36 -5.00 1.94
N ILE A 75 17.53 -4.88 2.99
CA ILE A 75 17.36 -3.60 3.70
C ILE A 75 18.69 -3.13 4.30
N ASN A 76 19.47 -4.02 4.91
CA ASN A 76 20.79 -3.66 5.46
C ASN A 76 21.70 -3.05 4.39
N LYS A 77 21.70 -3.58 3.16
CA LYS A 77 22.46 -3.03 2.05
C LYS A 77 21.98 -1.63 1.62
N ILE A 78 20.66 -1.42 1.66
CA ILE A 78 20.05 -0.13 1.27
C ILE A 78 20.19 0.90 2.39
N ALA A 79 20.03 0.49 3.64
CA ALA A 79 20.15 1.35 4.83
C ALA A 79 21.54 2.00 5.00
N LEU A 80 22.57 1.44 4.36
CA LEU A 80 23.89 2.07 4.29
C LEU A 80 23.89 3.34 3.41
N LYS A 81 22.95 3.43 2.46
CA LYS A 81 22.87 4.55 1.52
C LYS A 81 21.78 5.56 1.91
N ASP A 82 20.66 5.10 2.48
CA ASP A 82 19.48 5.91 2.74
C ASP A 82 19.04 5.84 4.20
N LYS A 83 18.92 6.98 4.87
CA LYS A 83 18.50 7.10 6.27
C LYS A 83 17.10 6.55 6.53
N ILE A 84 16.17 6.69 5.56
CA ILE A 84 14.78 6.25 5.66
C ILE A 84 14.71 4.72 5.90
N TYR A 85 15.50 3.94 5.13
CA TYR A 85 15.53 2.49 5.30
C TYR A 85 16.20 2.04 6.61
N LYS A 86 17.04 2.91 7.21
CA LYS A 86 17.61 2.65 8.54
C LYS A 86 16.55 2.77 9.64
N GLU A 87 15.67 3.76 9.56
CA GLU A 87 14.53 3.93 10.48
C GLU A 87 13.48 2.84 10.25
N PHE A 88 13.18 2.54 8.99
CA PHE A 88 12.28 1.47 8.60
C PHE A 88 12.71 0.11 9.19
N LYS A 89 14.00 -0.20 9.15
CA LYS A 89 14.54 -1.40 9.78
C LYS A 89 14.26 -1.44 11.29
N LYS A 90 14.44 -0.31 12.01
CA LYS A 90 14.20 -0.26 13.44
C LYS A 90 12.75 -0.54 13.83
N GLN A 91 11.79 -0.09 13.02
CA GLN A 91 10.36 -0.29 13.28
C GLN A 91 9.90 -1.72 12.97
N ILE A 92 10.51 -2.39 12.00
CA ILE A 92 10.04 -3.68 11.51
C ILE A 92 10.79 -4.86 12.14
N SER A 93 12.00 -4.67 12.62
CA SER A 93 12.76 -5.76 13.24
C SER A 93 12.28 -6.08 14.66
N PRO A 94 12.03 -7.39 14.97
CA PRO A 94 12.20 -8.59 14.17
C PRO A 94 10.97 -8.92 13.30
N LEU A 95 11.19 -9.24 12.02
CA LEU A 95 10.14 -9.74 11.14
C LEU A 95 9.71 -11.15 11.56
N LYS A 96 8.57 -11.26 12.21
CA LYS A 96 7.90 -12.53 12.48
C LYS A 96 6.93 -12.83 11.34
N GLU A 97 6.64 -14.11 11.10
CA GLU A 97 5.65 -14.62 10.14
C GLU A 97 5.99 -14.38 8.65
N THR A 98 5.22 -15.03 7.77
CA THR A 98 5.41 -14.93 6.31
C THR A 98 5.10 -13.52 5.83
N THR A 99 6.03 -12.93 5.11
CA THR A 99 5.91 -11.56 4.62
C THR A 99 5.91 -11.52 3.09
N ALA A 100 5.01 -10.74 2.53
CA ALA A 100 5.04 -10.38 1.12
C ALA A 100 5.40 -8.91 0.97
N LEU A 101 6.20 -8.63 -0.04
CA LEU A 101 6.51 -7.30 -0.52
C LEU A 101 5.57 -6.96 -1.66
N VAL A 102 4.85 -5.88 -1.51
CA VAL A 102 4.06 -5.27 -2.59
C VAL A 102 4.77 -4.02 -3.05
N THR A 103 5.10 -3.98 -4.33
CA THR A 103 5.62 -2.79 -4.98
C THR A 103 4.46 -2.04 -5.62
N LEU A 104 4.32 -0.78 -5.27
CA LEU A 104 3.27 0.09 -5.75
C LEU A 104 3.83 1.05 -6.81
N SER A 105 3.00 1.39 -7.79
CA SER A 105 3.32 2.44 -8.78
C SER A 105 3.19 3.84 -8.17
N ASP A 106 3.40 4.88 -8.97
CA ASP A 106 3.22 6.27 -8.54
C ASP A 106 1.80 6.55 -8.05
N LYS A 107 0.79 5.87 -8.63
CA LYS A 107 -0.60 5.89 -8.16
C LYS A 107 -0.83 4.83 -7.07
N TRP A 108 -0.07 4.88 -6.00
CA TRP A 108 -0.09 3.88 -4.93
C TRP A 108 -1.47 3.73 -4.25
N ASN A 109 -2.34 4.76 -4.29
CA ASN A 109 -3.68 4.73 -3.69
C ASN A 109 -4.56 3.62 -4.27
N GLU A 110 -4.51 3.37 -5.58
CA GLU A 110 -5.31 2.33 -6.24
C GLU A 110 -4.89 0.94 -5.76
N GLY A 111 -3.58 0.68 -5.72
CA GLY A 111 -3.05 -0.59 -5.22
C GLY A 111 -3.35 -0.83 -3.74
N LEU A 112 -3.29 0.21 -2.91
CA LEU A 112 -3.67 0.14 -1.50
C LEU A 112 -5.16 -0.15 -1.30
N LYS A 113 -6.05 0.48 -2.10
CA LYS A 113 -7.50 0.20 -2.06
C LYS A 113 -7.80 -1.25 -2.40
N VAL A 114 -7.19 -1.78 -3.45
CA VAL A 114 -7.36 -3.19 -3.86
C VAL A 114 -6.95 -4.12 -2.72
N LEU A 115 -5.78 -3.88 -2.11
CA LEU A 115 -5.31 -4.65 -0.97
C LEU A 115 -6.24 -4.54 0.24
N TYR A 116 -6.73 -3.36 0.55
CA TYR A 116 -7.65 -3.16 1.67
C TYR A 116 -8.99 -3.89 1.45
N LEU A 117 -9.55 -3.81 0.25
CA LEU A 117 -10.78 -4.55 -0.09
C LEU A 117 -10.57 -6.06 0.01
N PHE A 118 -9.38 -6.52 -0.39
CA PHE A 118 -9.02 -7.93 -0.28
C PHE A 118 -8.84 -8.36 1.18
N THR A 119 -8.21 -7.53 2.01
CA THR A 119 -8.05 -7.78 3.47
C THR A 119 -9.40 -7.86 4.18
N LYS A 120 -10.42 -7.13 3.72
CA LYS A 120 -11.79 -7.27 4.24
C LYS A 120 -12.44 -8.60 3.87
N LYS A 121 -12.10 -9.15 2.70
CA LYS A 121 -12.62 -10.46 2.25
C LYS A 121 -11.88 -11.61 2.92
N ASP A 122 -10.55 -11.52 2.99
CA ASP A 122 -9.65 -12.55 3.52
C ASP A 122 -8.90 -12.00 4.75
N VAL A 123 -9.35 -12.38 5.94
CA VAL A 123 -8.74 -12.00 7.24
C VAL A 123 -7.31 -12.51 7.39
N SER A 124 -6.88 -13.45 6.53
CA SER A 124 -5.54 -14.04 6.55
C SER A 124 -4.43 -13.09 6.09
N ILE A 125 -4.78 -11.96 5.48
CA ILE A 125 -3.82 -10.96 5.00
C ILE A 125 -3.95 -9.71 5.88
N SER A 126 -2.84 -9.23 6.41
CA SER A 126 -2.81 -8.01 7.21
C SER A 126 -1.64 -7.10 6.83
N PHE A 127 -1.83 -5.81 7.00
CA PHE A 127 -0.79 -4.81 6.77
C PHE A 127 0.25 -4.88 7.90
N LYS A 128 1.53 -4.77 7.56
CA LYS A 128 2.62 -4.66 8.53
C LYS A 128 3.17 -3.25 8.58
N SER A 129 3.58 -2.72 7.46
CA SER A 129 4.18 -1.40 7.36
C SER A 129 4.26 -0.98 5.89
N ALA A 130 4.27 0.32 5.64
CA ALA A 130 4.39 0.89 4.30
C ALA A 130 5.45 1.98 4.24
N ILE A 131 6.10 2.10 3.09
CA ILE A 131 6.89 3.27 2.72
C ILE A 131 6.18 3.91 1.53
N LEU A 132 5.61 5.08 1.73
CA LEU A 132 4.91 5.83 0.71
C LEU A 132 5.50 7.24 0.66
N ASP A 133 5.88 7.70 -0.52
CA ASP A 133 6.46 9.03 -0.73
C ASP A 133 7.60 9.36 0.24
N LYS A 134 8.50 8.37 0.45
CA LYS A 134 9.65 8.46 1.38
C LYS A 134 9.28 8.63 2.86
N LYS A 135 8.02 8.40 3.24
CA LYS A 135 7.57 8.39 4.64
C LYS A 135 7.23 6.96 5.06
N ILE A 136 7.51 6.66 6.32
CA ILE A 136 7.25 5.35 6.90
C ILE A 136 5.90 5.42 7.62
N TYR A 137 5.07 4.45 7.35
CA TYR A 137 3.75 4.30 7.96
C TYR A 137 3.65 2.93 8.63
N ASP A 138 3.11 2.92 9.83
CA ASP A 138 2.81 1.71 10.57
C ASP A 138 1.54 1.02 10.04
N ALA A 139 1.25 -0.19 10.50
CA ALA A 139 0.12 -0.99 10.08
C ALA A 139 -1.22 -0.22 10.16
N GLU A 140 -1.50 0.42 11.31
CA GLU A 140 -2.73 1.17 11.53
C GLU A 140 -2.87 2.37 10.58
N LYS A 141 -1.81 3.16 10.44
CA LYS A 141 -1.78 4.31 9.53
C LYS A 141 -1.90 3.88 8.07
N SER A 142 -1.30 2.74 7.70
CA SER A 142 -1.41 2.18 6.35
C SER A 142 -2.86 1.79 6.02
N ILE A 143 -3.60 1.26 6.97
CA ILE A 143 -5.02 0.95 6.83
C ILE A 143 -5.84 2.24 6.68
N GLN A 144 -5.59 3.25 7.49
CA GLN A 144 -6.27 4.54 7.38
C GLN A 144 -6.05 5.18 6.01
N ILE A 145 -4.81 5.15 5.51
CA ILE A 145 -4.46 5.66 4.18
C ILE A 145 -5.16 4.85 3.07
N ALA A 146 -5.25 3.53 3.22
CA ALA A 146 -5.93 2.66 2.26
C ALA A 146 -7.45 2.92 2.16
N GLN A 147 -8.04 3.50 3.20
CA GLN A 147 -9.46 3.91 3.22
C GLN A 147 -9.70 5.26 2.51
N LEU A 148 -8.65 6.03 2.26
CA LEU A 148 -8.81 7.34 1.63
C LEU A 148 -9.32 7.19 0.18
N PRO A 149 -10.18 8.11 -0.27
CA PRO A 149 -10.57 8.21 -1.67
C PRO A 149 -9.37 8.48 -2.59
N SER A 150 -9.59 8.37 -3.89
CA SER A 150 -8.55 8.71 -4.88
C SER A 150 -8.11 10.19 -4.74
N ARG A 151 -6.92 10.50 -5.23
CA ARG A 151 -6.42 11.88 -5.20
C ARG A 151 -7.37 12.85 -5.89
N GLU A 152 -7.98 12.43 -6.96
CA GLU A 152 -8.94 13.23 -7.72
C GLU A 152 -10.23 13.47 -6.92
N GLU A 153 -10.73 12.43 -6.25
CA GLU A 153 -11.90 12.56 -5.37
C GLU A 153 -11.60 13.45 -4.15
N LEU A 154 -10.39 13.38 -3.58
CA LEU A 154 -9.97 14.25 -2.49
C LEU A 154 -9.91 15.70 -2.93
N LEU A 155 -9.34 15.98 -4.10
CA LEU A 155 -9.33 17.32 -4.68
C LEU A 155 -10.75 17.83 -4.94
N GLY A 156 -11.63 16.99 -5.48
CA GLY A 156 -13.03 17.31 -5.66
C GLY A 156 -13.75 17.66 -4.35
N LYS A 157 -13.49 16.90 -3.28
CA LYS A 157 -14.01 17.19 -1.93
C LYS A 157 -13.50 18.53 -1.38
N ILE A 158 -12.22 18.84 -1.58
CA ILE A 158 -11.63 20.13 -1.15
C ILE A 158 -12.31 21.28 -1.89
N ILE A 159 -12.42 21.21 -3.22
CA ILE A 159 -13.09 22.23 -4.04
C ILE A 159 -14.55 22.38 -3.63
N GLY A 160 -15.25 21.26 -3.40
CA GLY A 160 -16.64 21.25 -2.93
C GLY A 160 -16.80 21.89 -1.56
N SER A 161 -15.89 21.60 -0.63
CA SER A 161 -15.92 22.19 0.70
C SER A 161 -15.66 23.71 0.70
N MET A 162 -14.83 24.19 -0.22
CA MET A 162 -14.59 25.63 -0.40
C MET A 162 -15.79 26.37 -1.01
N LYS A 163 -16.54 25.71 -1.92
CA LYS A 163 -17.76 26.29 -2.51
C LYS A 163 -18.97 26.22 -1.58
N ASN A 164 -18.98 25.29 -0.64
CA ASN A 164 -20.14 25.01 0.21
C ASN A 164 -20.59 26.22 1.05
N PRO A 165 -19.72 26.99 1.74
CA PRO A 165 -20.15 28.16 2.50
C PRO A 165 -20.78 29.23 1.61
N MET A 166 -20.25 29.47 0.40
CA MET A 166 -20.83 30.40 -0.56
C MET A 166 -22.23 29.98 -0.99
N SER A 167 -22.40 28.71 -1.32
CA SER A 167 -23.70 28.13 -1.71
C SER A 167 -24.72 28.22 -0.57
N LYS A 168 -24.30 27.93 0.66
CA LYS A 168 -25.16 28.05 1.85
C LYS A 168 -25.58 29.48 2.10
N PHE A 169 -24.70 30.44 1.91
CA PHE A 169 -25.03 31.86 2.05
C PHE A 169 -26.07 32.31 1.02
N VAL A 170 -25.85 31.98 -0.26
CA VAL A 170 -26.83 32.28 -1.33
C VAL A 170 -28.17 31.60 -1.05
N TYR A 171 -28.15 30.33 -0.59
CA TYR A 171 -29.37 29.62 -0.23
C TYR A 171 -30.11 30.30 0.92
N ALA A 172 -29.40 30.71 1.98
CA ALA A 172 -30.01 31.39 3.12
C ALA A 172 -30.69 32.72 2.72
N LEU A 173 -30.09 33.49 1.83
CA LEU A 173 -30.69 34.71 1.28
C LEU A 173 -31.96 34.40 0.43
N LYS A 174 -31.85 33.43 -0.47
CA LYS A 174 -32.98 33.03 -1.32
C LYS A 174 -34.11 32.37 -0.52
N PHE A 175 -33.78 31.63 0.55
CA PHE A 175 -34.79 30.95 1.35
C PHE A 175 -35.76 31.93 1.99
N ASN A 176 -35.25 33.01 2.60
CA ASN A 176 -36.09 34.03 3.25
C ASN A 176 -36.99 34.74 2.23
N THR A 177 -36.48 35.09 1.05
CA THR A 177 -37.28 35.72 -0.01
C THR A 177 -38.31 34.74 -0.60
N ASN A 178 -37.93 33.49 -0.85
CA ASN A 178 -38.88 32.48 -1.36
C ASN A 178 -39.99 32.18 -0.32
N LYS A 179 -39.66 32.15 0.97
CA LYS A 179 -40.65 31.96 2.04
C LYS A 179 -41.68 33.12 2.09
N LEU A 180 -41.20 34.36 1.91
CA LEU A 180 -42.08 35.52 1.85
C LEU A 180 -43.03 35.45 0.65
N VAL A 181 -42.47 35.14 -0.54
CA VAL A 181 -43.28 34.97 -1.75
C VAL A 181 -44.30 33.85 -1.62
N TYR A 182 -43.93 32.75 -0.99
CA TYR A 182 -44.84 31.64 -0.73
C TYR A 182 -46.02 32.05 0.16
N ILE A 183 -45.72 32.76 1.28
CA ILE A 183 -46.77 33.27 2.20
C ILE A 183 -47.72 34.26 1.51
N LEU A 184 -47.15 35.17 0.69
CA LEU A 184 -47.96 36.13 -0.06
C LEU A 184 -48.87 35.43 -1.08
N LYS A 185 -48.38 34.44 -1.81
CA LYS A 185 -49.18 33.63 -2.73
C LYS A 185 -50.31 32.89 -2.02
N GLN A 186 -50.02 32.30 -0.88
CA GLN A 186 -51.03 31.59 -0.09
C GLN A 186 -52.13 32.51 0.44
N LYS A 187 -51.77 33.76 0.81
CA LYS A 187 -52.73 34.76 1.26
C LYS A 187 -53.56 35.37 0.11
N SER A 188 -53.03 35.36 -1.13
CA SER A 188 -53.71 35.83 -2.32
C SER A 188 -54.66 34.79 -2.92
N SER A 189 -54.54 33.53 -2.58
CA SER A 189 -55.38 32.42 -3.06
C SER A 189 -56.50 32.02 -2.08
N ASN A 190 -56.61 32.68 -0.92
CA ASN A 190 -57.72 32.68 0.02
C ASN A 190 -58.42 34.05 -0.01
#